data_65980a96bfbab96811bd3716f8202898
#
_entry.id   65980a96bfbab96811bd3716f8202898
#
_cell.length_a   1.000
_cell.length_b   1.000
_cell.length_c   1.000
_cell.angle_alpha   90.00
_cell.angle_beta   90.00
_cell.angle_gamma   90.00
#
_symmetry.space_group_name_H-M   'P 1'
#
loop_
_entity.id
_entity.type
_entity.pdbx_description
1 polymer ?
#
loop_
_entity_poly.entity_id
_entity_poly.type
_entity_poly.pdbx_seq_one_letter_code
_entity_poly.pdbx_strand_id
1 'polypeptide(L)' 'MAIKNEYLASVYKKTCEKNPDQPEFLQAVEEVLTTIEPVIERR' A
#
# COMPACT_ATOMS: atom_id res chain seq x y z
N MET A 1 7.43 -2.00 -6.83
CA MET A 1 6.57 -1.86 -5.65
C MET A 1 6.83 -3.01 -4.68
N ALA A 2 6.90 -2.72 -3.40
CA ALA A 2 7.28 -3.74 -2.40
C ALA A 2 6.11 -4.62 -1.97
N ILE A 3 4.89 -4.23 -2.28
CA ILE A 3 3.70 -4.95 -1.85
C ILE A 3 3.46 -6.15 -2.75
N LYS A 4 3.43 -7.34 -2.15
CA LYS A 4 3.23 -8.58 -2.89
C LYS A 4 1.80 -9.06 -2.82
N ASN A 5 1.05 -8.66 -1.80
CA ASN A 5 -0.34 -9.07 -1.64
C ASN A 5 -1.20 -8.32 -2.65
N GLU A 6 -1.97 -9.05 -3.44
CA GLU A 6 -2.77 -8.43 -4.49
C GLU A 6 -3.83 -7.49 -3.93
N TYR A 7 -4.40 -7.85 -2.80
CA TYR A 7 -5.41 -7.00 -2.18
C TYR A 7 -4.80 -5.67 -1.74
N LEU A 8 -3.67 -5.75 -1.05
CA LEU A 8 -3.00 -4.53 -0.57
C LEU A 8 -2.47 -3.71 -1.73
N ALA A 9 -1.97 -4.36 -2.76
CA ALA A 9 -1.50 -3.64 -3.95
C ALA A 9 -2.66 -2.89 -4.61
N SER A 10 -3.84 -3.50 -4.64
CA SER A 10 -5.01 -2.86 -5.20
C SER A 10 -5.41 -1.63 -4.37
N VAL A 11 -5.35 -1.76 -3.05
CA VAL A 11 -5.65 -0.64 -2.16
C VAL A 11 -4.67 0.51 -2.41
N TYR A 12 -3.40 0.18 -2.51
CA TYR A 12 -2.37 1.20 -2.75
C TYR A 12 -2.61 1.90 -4.09
N LYS A 13 -2.94 1.11 -5.12
CA LYS A 13 -3.18 1.69 -6.44
C LYS A 13 -4.35 2.67 -6.39
N LYS A 14 -5.43 2.30 -5.73
CA LYS A 14 -6.58 3.18 -5.61
C LYS A 14 -6.22 4.46 -4.86
N THR A 15 -5.40 4.33 -3.83
CA THR A 15 -4.98 5.49 -3.06
C THR A 15 -4.14 6.42 -3.92
N CYS A 16 -3.27 5.85 -4.75
CA CYS A 16 -2.47 6.66 -5.66
C CYS A 16 -3.34 7.42 -6.64
N GLU A 17 -4.39 6.79 -7.14
CA GLU A 17 -5.27 7.43 -8.11
C GLU A 17 -6.03 8.59 -7.49
N LYS A 18 -6.38 8.46 -6.21
CA LYS A 18 -7.11 9.53 -5.53
C LYS A 18 -6.19 10.66 -5.06
N ASN A 19 -4.93 10.37 -4.87
CA ASN A 19 -3.99 11.34 -4.31
C ASN A 19 -2.72 11.42 -5.14
N PRO A 20 -2.83 11.73 -6.44
CA PRO A 20 -1.65 11.73 -7.30
C PRO A 20 -0.64 12.83 -6.95
N ASP A 21 -1.09 13.86 -6.25
CA ASP A 21 -0.23 15.00 -5.90
C ASP A 21 0.32 14.91 -4.48
N GLN A 22 0.24 13.73 -3.87
CA GLN A 22 0.66 13.57 -2.48
C GLN A 22 1.73 12.49 -2.36
N PRO A 23 2.95 12.76 -2.87
CA PRO A 23 3.99 11.73 -2.85
C PRO A 23 4.39 11.30 -1.44
N GLU A 24 4.45 12.24 -0.50
CA GLU A 24 4.80 11.88 0.88
C GLU A 24 3.72 11.03 1.51
N PHE A 25 2.46 11.36 1.23
CA PHE A 25 1.35 10.56 1.74
C PHE A 25 1.39 9.16 1.16
N LEU A 26 1.64 9.04 -0.14
CA LEU A 26 1.69 7.74 -0.79
C LEU A 26 2.83 6.89 -0.27
N GLN A 27 3.96 7.51 0.03
CA GLN A 27 5.08 6.79 0.59
C GLN A 27 4.74 6.24 1.97
N ALA A 28 4.06 7.04 2.78
CA ALA A 28 3.66 6.58 4.11
C ALA A 28 2.67 5.43 4.01
N VAL A 29 1.74 5.52 3.06
CA VAL A 29 0.77 4.45 2.84
C VAL A 29 1.49 3.16 2.45
N GLU A 30 2.46 3.26 1.57
CA GLU A 30 3.22 2.08 1.14
C GLU A 30 3.92 1.44 2.32
N GLU A 31 4.50 2.24 3.20
CA GLU A 31 5.19 1.69 4.36
C GLU A 31 4.22 0.98 5.29
N VAL A 32 3.05 1.56 5.49
CA VAL A 32 2.03 0.94 6.34
C VAL A 32 1.58 -0.39 5.74
N LEU A 33 1.27 -0.39 4.45
CA LEU A 33 0.79 -1.60 3.79
C LEU A 33 1.85 -2.68 3.78
N THR A 34 3.10 -2.30 3.58
CA THR A 34 4.20 -3.26 3.60
C THR A 34 4.36 -3.86 4.99
N THR A 35 4.12 -3.05 6.02
CA THR A 35 4.25 -3.52 7.40
C THR A 35 3.16 -4.51 7.76
N ILE A 36 1.93 -4.28 7.32
CA ILE A 36 0.83 -5.16 7.68
C ILE A 36 0.71 -6.37 6.76
N GLU A 37 1.39 -6.36 5.63
CA GLU A 37 1.31 -7.44 4.67
C GLU A 37 1.64 -8.79 5.29
N PRO A 38 2.78 -8.95 5.99
CA PRO A 38 3.09 -10.24 6.59
C PRO A 38 2.08 -10.65 7.65
N VAL A 39 1.49 -9.70 8.35
CA VAL A 39 0.48 -10.00 9.35
C VAL A 39 -0.76 -10.60 8.69
N ILE A 40 -1.18 -10.01 7.58
CA ILE A 40 -2.37 -10.49 6.87
C ILE A 40 -2.11 -11.86 6.26
N GLU A 41 -0.93 -12.05 5.69
CA GLU A 41 -0.64 -13.31 5.01
C GLU A 41 -0.38 -14.46 5.96
N ARG A 42 -0.10 -14.16 7.21
CA ARG A 42 0.07 -15.22 8.21
C ARG A 42 -1.25 -15.84 8.61
N ARG A 43 -2.35 -15.19 8.31
CA ARG A 43 -3.68 -15.71 8.60
C ARG A 43 -4.13 -16.62 7.46
#